data_85f91e8785abb230130789cca2ce3229
#
_entry.id   85f91e8785abb230130789cca2ce3229
#
_cell.length_a   1.000
_cell.length_b   1.000
_cell.length_c   1.000
_cell.angle_alpha   90.00
_cell.angle_beta   90.00
_cell.angle_gamma   90.00
#
_symmetry.space_group_name_H-M   'P 1'
#
loop_
_entity.id
_entity.type
_entity.pdbx_description
1 polymer ?
#
loop_
_entity_poly.entity_id
_entity_poly.type
_entity_poly.pdbx_seq_one_letter_code
_entity_poly.pdbx_strand_id
1 'polypeptide(L)'
;MHPGCIAKFFGTTVMPTLDYTTEHLEELAKQVIQDQTSLTGVQSKLSLNLNEHEGSNRLTIVGLWGGYICKPQTTTYEQMPEVEDLTMHLAELARIQVVPHTLMHMADESLCYLTRRIDRTPDGEKLAMEDMCQL
;
A
#
# COMPACT_ATOMS: atom_id res chain seq x y z
N MET A 1 6.99 -11.89 8.30
CA MET A 1 8.08 -11.23 7.53
C MET A 1 9.39 -11.32 8.32
N HIS A 2 10.54 -11.56 7.64
CA HIS A 2 11.85 -11.63 8.30
C HIS A 2 12.27 -10.22 8.81
N PRO A 3 12.92 -10.11 10.02
CA PRO A 3 13.29 -8.81 10.59
C PRO A 3 14.09 -7.88 9.66
N GLY A 4 15.01 -8.44 8.87
CA GLY A 4 15.77 -7.68 7.88
C GLY A 4 14.91 -7.11 6.74
N CYS A 5 13.83 -7.80 6.36
CA CYS A 5 12.88 -7.31 5.36
C CYS A 5 12.00 -6.19 5.94
N ILE A 6 11.61 -6.31 7.22
CA ILE A 6 10.87 -5.25 7.94
C ILE A 6 11.70 -3.97 7.96
N ALA A 7 12.96 -4.06 8.38
CA ALA A 7 13.85 -2.90 8.44
C ALA A 7 14.08 -2.26 7.07
N LYS A 8 14.24 -3.07 6.02
CA LYS A 8 14.44 -2.57 4.65
C LYS A 8 13.18 -1.88 4.10
N PHE A 9 11.99 -2.41 4.39
CA PHE A 9 10.73 -1.89 3.84
C PHE A 9 10.15 -0.73 4.66
N PHE A 10 10.08 -0.88 5.98
CA PHE A 10 9.46 0.11 6.87
C PHE A 10 10.45 1.09 7.51
N GLY A 11 11.74 0.80 7.49
CA GLY A 11 12.76 1.60 8.20
C GLY A 11 12.82 1.32 9.70
N THR A 12 12.04 0.38 10.21
CA THR A 12 11.94 0.01 11.63
C THR A 12 12.15 -1.48 11.83
N THR A 13 12.55 -1.89 13.02
CA THR A 13 12.74 -3.31 13.37
C THR A 13 11.47 -3.99 13.89
N VAL A 14 10.45 -3.20 14.26
CA VAL A 14 9.17 -3.67 14.76
C VAL A 14 8.17 -3.71 13.63
N MET A 15 7.55 -4.88 13.38
CA MET A 15 6.52 -5.04 12.36
C MET A 15 5.31 -4.14 12.69
N PRO A 16 4.93 -3.24 11.79
CA PRO A 16 3.73 -2.43 11.99
C PRO A 16 2.46 -3.29 11.96
N THR A 17 1.43 -2.86 12.66
CA THR A 17 0.08 -3.42 12.54
C THR A 17 -0.76 -2.60 11.56
N LEU A 18 -1.73 -3.27 10.93
CA LEU A 18 -2.75 -2.66 10.10
C LEU A 18 -4.13 -3.09 10.63
N ASP A 19 -4.66 -2.30 11.57
CA ASP A 19 -5.83 -2.64 12.37
C ASP A 19 -7.16 -2.30 11.66
N TYR A 20 -7.23 -2.59 10.37
CA TYR A 20 -8.42 -2.41 9.52
C TYR A 20 -8.85 -3.76 8.95
N THR A 21 -10.16 -3.93 8.72
CA THR A 21 -10.73 -5.05 7.98
C THR A 21 -10.94 -4.68 6.52
N THR A 22 -11.07 -5.66 5.63
CA THR A 22 -11.39 -5.45 4.22
C THR A 22 -12.65 -4.63 4.06
N GLU A 23 -13.72 -4.95 4.81
CA GLU A 23 -14.99 -4.23 4.76
C GLU A 23 -14.83 -2.75 5.14
N HIS A 24 -14.09 -2.47 6.20
CA HIS A 24 -13.82 -1.10 6.63
C HIS A 24 -13.02 -0.31 5.59
N LEU A 25 -12.02 -0.93 4.96
CA LEU A 25 -11.24 -0.30 3.89
C LEU A 25 -12.08 -0.04 2.63
N GLU A 26 -13.00 -0.93 2.28
CA GLU A 26 -13.93 -0.73 1.17
C GLU A 26 -14.90 0.45 1.41
N GLU A 27 -15.42 0.58 2.63
CA GLU A 27 -16.27 1.72 3.00
C GLU A 27 -15.52 3.05 2.90
N LEU A 28 -14.31 3.12 3.46
CA LEU A 28 -13.47 4.31 3.38
C LEU A 28 -13.07 4.66 1.95
N ALA A 29 -12.77 3.66 1.13
CA ALA A 29 -12.46 3.86 -0.28
C ALA A 29 -13.66 4.44 -1.04
N LYS A 30 -14.89 3.98 -0.76
CA LYS A 30 -16.11 4.52 -1.36
C LYS A 30 -16.33 5.99 -0.96
N GLN A 31 -16.07 6.36 0.29
CA GLN A 31 -16.16 7.75 0.76
C GLN A 31 -15.15 8.65 0.05
N VAL A 32 -13.90 8.21 -0.07
CA VAL A 32 -12.84 8.96 -0.76
C VAL A 32 -13.15 9.14 -2.26
N ILE A 33 -13.77 8.15 -2.91
CA ILE A 33 -14.17 8.24 -4.32
C ILE A 33 -15.35 9.18 -4.51
N GLN A 34 -16.28 9.26 -3.56
CA GLN A 34 -17.41 10.21 -3.63
C GLN A 34 -16.96 11.66 -3.52
N ASP A 35 -15.90 11.94 -2.78
CA ASP A 35 -15.33 13.28 -2.63
C ASP A 35 -14.41 13.70 -3.79
N GLN A 36 -13.93 12.74 -4.57
CA GLN A 36 -13.06 12.98 -5.74
C GLN A 36 -13.74 12.47 -7.01
N THR A 37 -14.53 13.33 -7.64
CA THR A 37 -15.12 13.08 -8.95
C THR A 37 -14.07 12.64 -9.97
N SER A 38 -14.28 11.43 -10.52
CA SER A 38 -13.62 10.82 -11.67
C SER A 38 -12.24 10.19 -11.45
N LEU A 39 -12.24 8.96 -10.96
CA LEU A 39 -11.24 7.98 -11.39
C LEU A 39 -11.91 6.60 -11.41
N THR A 40 -12.30 6.17 -12.58
CA THR A 40 -12.64 4.80 -12.92
C THR A 40 -11.40 3.94 -12.74
N GLY A 41 -11.13 3.48 -11.54
CA GLY A 41 -10.09 2.50 -11.22
C GLY A 41 -10.73 1.25 -10.67
N VAL A 42 -10.38 0.12 -11.22
CA VAL A 42 -10.95 -1.21 -10.87
C VAL A 42 -10.61 -1.62 -9.43
N GLN A 43 -9.61 -1.02 -8.79
CA GLN A 43 -9.14 -1.42 -7.47
C GLN A 43 -9.05 -0.21 -6.53
N SER A 44 -9.63 -0.34 -5.34
CA SER A 44 -9.48 0.62 -4.25
C SER A 44 -8.03 0.69 -3.80
N LYS A 45 -7.50 1.91 -3.71
CA LYS A 45 -6.16 2.18 -3.19
C LYS A 45 -6.24 3.23 -2.10
N LEU A 46 -5.58 2.98 -0.98
CA LEU A 46 -5.59 3.83 0.20
C LEU A 46 -4.17 4.28 0.54
N SER A 47 -4.02 5.54 0.87
CA SER A 47 -2.76 6.10 1.33
C SER A 47 -2.59 5.84 2.83
N LEU A 48 -1.45 5.30 3.23
CA LEU A 48 -1.14 5.02 4.63
C LEU A 48 0.12 5.76 5.06
N ASN A 49 0.17 6.10 6.35
CA ASN A 49 1.36 6.59 7.02
C ASN A 49 1.78 5.65 8.15
N LEU A 50 3.09 5.53 8.36
CA LEU A 50 3.65 4.78 9.47
C LEU A 50 3.75 5.71 10.69
N ASN A 51 3.06 5.36 11.76
CA ASN A 51 3.17 6.02 13.06
C ASN A 51 4.00 5.13 13.98
N GLU A 52 5.13 5.67 14.41
CA GLU A 52 6.04 5.02 15.33
C GLU A 52 5.77 5.51 16.75
N HIS A 53 5.48 4.58 17.66
CA HIS A 53 5.35 4.85 19.10
C HIS A 53 6.29 3.90 19.85
N GLU A 54 6.69 4.26 21.06
CA GLU A 54 7.49 3.39 21.92
C GLU A 54 6.85 2.02 22.08
N GLY A 55 7.46 0.99 21.45
CA GLY A 55 7.05 -0.41 21.53
C GLY A 55 5.96 -0.86 20.56
N SER A 56 5.35 0.03 19.76
CA SER A 56 4.37 -0.35 18.74
C SER A 56 4.40 0.58 17.53
N ASN A 57 4.38 -0.03 16.34
CA ASN A 57 4.26 0.69 15.08
C ASN A 57 2.91 0.39 14.46
N ARG A 58 2.28 1.40 13.88
CA ARG A 58 0.95 1.26 13.29
C ARG A 58 0.86 1.99 11.94
N LEU A 59 0.27 1.33 10.96
CA LEU A 59 -0.12 1.96 9.71
C LEU A 59 -1.52 2.57 9.87
N THR A 60 -1.64 3.86 9.56
CA THR A 60 -2.91 4.60 9.63
C THR A 60 -3.26 5.17 8.28
N ILE A 61 -4.56 5.16 7.97
CA ILE A 61 -5.08 5.77 6.75
C ILE A 61 -4.95 7.27 6.88
N VAL A 62 -4.38 7.86 5.83
CA VAL A 62 -4.25 9.30 5.68
C VAL A 62 -4.76 9.69 4.29
N GLY A 63 -5.06 10.95 4.07
CA GLY A 63 -5.48 11.44 2.77
C GLY A 63 -4.40 11.20 1.68
N LEU A 64 -4.03 12.25 0.96
CA LEU A 64 -3.11 12.13 -0.19
C LEU A 64 -1.61 11.99 0.18
N TRP A 65 -1.25 12.18 1.44
CA TRP A 65 0.14 12.42 1.87
C TRP A 65 0.84 11.24 2.56
N GLY A 66 0.29 10.04 2.45
CA GLY A 66 0.90 8.84 3.04
C GLY A 66 2.17 8.39 2.32
N GLY A 67 3.08 7.76 3.05
CA GLY A 67 4.32 7.16 2.51
C GLY A 67 4.11 5.79 1.87
N TYR A 68 2.93 5.19 2.04
CA TYR A 68 2.58 3.86 1.54
C TYR A 68 1.25 3.88 0.79
N ILE A 69 1.08 2.93 -0.13
CA ILE A 69 -0.18 2.66 -0.81
C ILE A 69 -0.60 1.24 -0.45
N CYS A 70 -1.80 1.11 0.10
CA CYS A 70 -2.44 -0.17 0.40
C CYS A 70 -3.51 -0.48 -0.65
N LYS A 71 -3.47 -1.68 -1.18
CA LYS A 71 -4.46 -2.25 -2.08
C LYS A 71 -5.02 -3.52 -1.43
N PRO A 72 -6.20 -3.45 -0.82
CA PRO A 72 -6.83 -4.60 -0.18
C PRO A 72 -7.37 -5.59 -1.22
N GLN A 73 -7.72 -6.78 -0.75
CA GLN A 73 -8.50 -7.74 -1.52
C GLN A 73 -9.82 -7.11 -1.95
N THR A 74 -10.26 -7.38 -3.17
CA THR A 74 -11.55 -6.94 -3.70
C THR A 74 -12.53 -8.10 -3.77
N THR A 75 -13.83 -7.79 -3.73
CA THR A 75 -14.90 -8.80 -3.89
C THR A 75 -15.07 -9.24 -5.34
N THR A 76 -14.60 -8.44 -6.31
CA THR A 76 -14.76 -8.70 -7.74
C THR A 76 -13.73 -9.69 -8.28
N TYR A 77 -12.49 -9.60 -7.79
CA TYR A 77 -11.38 -10.44 -8.25
C TYR A 77 -10.68 -11.06 -7.04
N GLU A 78 -10.64 -12.38 -7.00
CA GLU A 78 -9.96 -13.12 -5.95
C GLU A 78 -8.44 -13.03 -6.09
N GLN A 79 -7.72 -13.06 -4.98
CA GLN A 79 -6.26 -13.14 -4.89
C GLN A 79 -5.51 -11.96 -5.57
N MET A 80 -6.14 -10.79 -5.70
CA MET A 80 -5.51 -9.63 -6.32
C MET A 80 -4.21 -9.20 -5.62
N PRO A 81 -4.13 -9.12 -4.28
CA PRO A 81 -2.89 -8.80 -3.59
C PRO A 81 -1.75 -9.76 -3.91
N GLU A 82 -2.04 -11.07 -3.92
CA GLU A 82 -1.05 -12.11 -4.20
C GLU A 82 -0.57 -12.07 -5.65
N VAL A 83 -1.49 -11.82 -6.59
CA VAL A 83 -1.16 -11.69 -8.02
C VAL A 83 -0.28 -10.47 -8.27
N GLU A 84 -0.57 -9.32 -7.63
CA GLU A 84 0.28 -8.14 -7.73
C GLU A 84 1.68 -8.40 -7.16
N ASP A 85 1.78 -8.99 -5.98
CA ASP A 85 3.05 -9.31 -5.35
C ASP A 85 3.87 -10.29 -6.18
N LEU A 86 3.25 -11.37 -6.67
CA LEU A 86 3.89 -12.33 -7.57
C LEU A 86 4.40 -11.67 -8.86
N THR A 87 3.59 -10.80 -9.46
CA THR A 87 3.95 -10.08 -10.69
C THR A 87 5.19 -9.21 -10.47
N MET A 88 5.26 -8.51 -9.35
CA MET A 88 6.42 -7.68 -9.02
C MET A 88 7.67 -8.52 -8.75
N HIS A 89 7.56 -9.67 -8.08
CA HIS A 89 8.68 -10.60 -7.92
C HIS A 89 9.18 -11.17 -9.26
N LEU A 90 8.26 -11.50 -10.18
CA LEU A 90 8.63 -11.93 -11.54
C LEU A 90 9.33 -10.81 -12.32
N ALA A 91 8.90 -9.56 -12.15
CA ALA A 91 9.56 -8.40 -12.75
C ALA A 91 10.99 -8.24 -12.20
N GLU A 92 11.20 -8.39 -10.87
CA GLU A 92 12.54 -8.39 -10.26
C GLU A 92 13.44 -9.49 -10.84
N LEU A 93 12.92 -10.71 -10.98
CA LEU A 93 13.65 -11.81 -11.62
C LEU A 93 14.04 -11.50 -13.07
N ALA A 94 13.18 -10.78 -13.79
CA ALA A 94 13.46 -10.26 -15.12
C ALA A 94 14.39 -9.04 -15.14
N ARG A 95 14.93 -8.62 -13.98
CA ARG A 95 15.80 -7.45 -13.78
C ARG A 95 15.12 -6.12 -14.12
N ILE A 96 13.81 -6.04 -14.02
CA ILE A 96 13.04 -4.80 -14.09
C ILE A 96 13.07 -4.17 -12.70
N GLN A 97 13.38 -2.88 -12.63
CA GLN A 97 13.34 -2.15 -11.37
C GLN A 97 11.89 -1.95 -10.94
N VAL A 98 11.56 -2.40 -9.74
CA VAL A 98 10.21 -2.29 -9.15
C VAL A 98 10.23 -1.41 -7.90
N VAL A 99 9.06 -0.90 -7.53
CA VAL A 99 8.88 -0.21 -6.24
C VAL A 99 9.02 -1.21 -5.09
N PRO A 100 9.49 -0.80 -3.91
CA PRO A 100 9.45 -1.66 -2.74
C PRO A 100 8.00 -2.09 -2.44
N HIS A 101 7.77 -3.38 -2.29
CA HIS A 101 6.44 -3.96 -2.09
C HIS A 101 6.46 -5.13 -1.13
N THR A 102 5.29 -5.49 -0.61
CA THR A 102 5.10 -6.66 0.27
C THR A 102 3.62 -6.98 0.42
N LEU A 103 3.34 -8.22 0.83
CA LEU A 103 2.04 -8.61 1.38
C LEU A 103 1.99 -8.39 2.88
N MET A 104 0.84 -7.98 3.39
CA MET A 104 0.59 -7.78 4.80
C MET A 104 -0.80 -8.29 5.18
N HIS A 105 -0.91 -8.93 6.37
CA HIS A 105 -2.22 -9.29 6.93
C HIS A 105 -2.90 -8.07 7.54
N MET A 106 -4.19 -8.01 7.35
CA MET A 106 -5.08 -7.05 7.99
C MET A 106 -5.70 -7.64 9.28
N ALA A 107 -6.55 -6.90 9.97
CA ALA A 107 -7.15 -7.33 11.22
C ALA A 107 -8.09 -8.53 11.08
N ASP A 108 -8.65 -8.77 9.89
CA ASP A 108 -9.50 -9.91 9.54
C ASP A 108 -8.73 -11.08 8.90
N GLU A 109 -7.40 -11.10 9.05
CA GLU A 109 -6.49 -12.09 8.45
C GLU A 109 -6.43 -12.08 6.92
N SER A 110 -7.20 -11.24 6.25
CA SER A 110 -7.11 -11.06 4.80
C SER A 110 -5.79 -10.40 4.41
N LEU A 111 -5.38 -10.59 3.15
CA LEU A 111 -4.15 -9.99 2.63
C LEU A 111 -4.44 -8.65 1.96
N CYS A 112 -3.49 -7.72 2.11
CA CYS A 112 -3.38 -6.55 1.28
C CYS A 112 -1.98 -6.48 0.64
N TYR A 113 -1.92 -5.93 -0.56
CA TYR A 113 -0.68 -5.57 -1.21
C TYR A 113 -0.27 -4.17 -0.80
N LEU A 114 0.95 -4.01 -0.32
CA LEU A 114 1.47 -2.75 0.19
C LEU A 114 2.70 -2.33 -0.60
N THR A 115 2.71 -1.10 -1.09
CA THR A 115 3.89 -0.50 -1.74
C THR A 115 4.35 0.72 -0.99
N ARG A 116 5.67 0.94 -0.98
CA ARG A 116 6.26 2.20 -0.53
C ARG A 116 6.24 3.20 -1.68
N ARG A 117 5.80 4.41 -1.41
CA ARG A 117 5.75 5.47 -2.43
C ARG A 117 7.15 5.94 -2.80
N ILE A 118 7.39 6.06 -4.08
CA ILE A 118 8.64 6.59 -4.67
C ILE A 118 8.47 8.01 -5.22
N ASP A 119 7.22 8.52 -5.23
CA ASP A 119 6.86 9.87 -5.66
C ASP A 119 6.87 10.88 -4.50
N ARG A 120 7.67 10.59 -3.47
CA ARG A 120 7.87 11.46 -2.31
C ARG A 120 9.35 11.64 -2.01
N THR A 121 9.73 12.87 -1.66
CA THR A 121 11.03 13.15 -1.06
C THR A 121 11.07 12.66 0.39
N PRO A 122 12.26 12.54 1.00
CA PRO A 122 12.37 12.27 2.45
C PRO A 122 11.63 13.28 3.32
N ASP A 123 11.49 14.52 2.86
CA ASP A 123 10.78 15.61 3.54
C ASP A 123 9.25 15.59 3.26
N GLY A 124 8.76 14.60 2.49
CA GLY A 124 7.35 14.39 2.20
C GLY A 124 6.81 15.18 1.01
N GLU A 125 7.64 15.94 0.30
CA GLU A 125 7.23 16.67 -0.91
C GLU A 125 6.89 15.71 -2.06
N LYS A 126 5.88 16.06 -2.85
CA LYS A 126 5.47 15.27 -4.01
C LYS A 126 6.40 15.52 -5.20
N LEU A 127 6.97 14.44 -5.73
CA LEU A 127 7.67 14.45 -7.01
C LEU A 127 6.65 14.33 -8.16
N ALA A 128 6.91 15.03 -9.26
CA ALA A 128 6.12 14.87 -10.47
C ALA A 128 6.28 13.43 -11.00
N MET A 129 5.17 12.76 -11.23
CA MET A 129 5.12 11.41 -11.76
C MET A 129 3.87 11.29 -12.64
N GLU A 130 4.04 10.77 -13.83
CA GLU A 130 2.95 10.51 -14.77
C GLU A 130 2.89 9.02 -15.11
N ASP A 131 1.68 8.52 -15.29
CA ASP A 131 1.44 7.19 -15.80
C ASP A 131 1.56 7.19 -17.32
N MET A 132 2.19 6.16 -17.90
CA MET A 132 2.30 6.00 -19.35
C MET A 132 0.94 5.94 -20.06
N CYS A 133 -0.11 5.56 -19.36
CA CYS A 133 -1.48 5.61 -19.88
C CYS A 133 -2.06 7.03 -19.98
N GLN A 134 -1.38 8.04 -19.42
CA GLN A 134 -1.79 9.45 -19.46
C GLN A 134 -1.04 10.25 -20.54
N LEU A 135 -0.05 9.62 -21.18
CA LEU A 135 0.70 10.15 -22.31
C LEU A 135 0.08 9.72 -23.64
#